data_2dc4e1bb59d8d65fcd9c5de639c36d31
#
_entry.id   2dc4e1bb59d8d65fcd9c5de639c36d31
#
_cell.length_a   1.000
_cell.length_b   1.000
_cell.length_c   1.000
_cell.angle_alpha   90.00
_cell.angle_beta   90.00
_cell.angle_gamma   90.00
#
_symmetry.space_group_name_H-M   'P 1'
#
loop_
_entity.id
_entity.type
_entity.pdbx_description
1 polymer ?
#
loop_
_entity_poly.entity_id
_entity_poly.type
_entity_poly.pdbx_seq_one_letter_code
_entity_poly.pdbx_strand_id
1 'polypeptide(L)'
;MLALATAFSASIAQQKPASPPATATGKIGAANVKIVYSQPSARGRKVMGGLVPYGEVWRTGANECTTIEFDKPVKIEGKDLAAGKYALFTIPGENEWTVIINKDVKQWGAFKYKQEDDVLRVPVKPSKTSAPVETFNIVIGKDDVQLKWENTAVAFKVKG
;
A
#
# COMPACT_ATOMS: atom_id res chain seq x y z
N MET A 1 15.44 26.68 56.30
CA MET A 1 15.15 26.92 54.87
C MET A 1 14.97 25.57 54.20
N LEU A 2 13.71 25.21 53.90
CA LEU A 2 13.40 24.02 53.10
C LEU A 2 13.39 24.41 51.62
N ALA A 3 14.29 23.84 50.81
CA ALA A 3 14.25 23.96 49.36
C ALA A 3 13.27 22.90 48.78
N LEU A 4 12.12 23.37 48.29
CA LEU A 4 11.23 22.49 47.50
C LEU A 4 11.85 22.27 46.14
N ALA A 5 12.33 21.06 45.89
CA ALA A 5 12.70 20.62 44.57
C ALA A 5 11.42 20.20 43.84
N THR A 6 10.90 21.04 42.94
CA THR A 6 9.83 20.67 42.02
C THR A 6 10.40 19.79 40.93
N ALA A 7 10.14 18.50 41.03
CA ALA A 7 10.44 17.56 39.94
C ALA A 7 9.49 17.82 38.77
N PHE A 8 9.99 18.40 37.68
CA PHE A 8 9.28 18.47 36.42
C PHE A 8 9.29 17.07 35.79
N SER A 9 8.18 16.36 35.90
CA SER A 9 7.96 15.15 35.11
C SER A 9 7.61 15.59 33.68
N ALA A 10 8.61 15.58 32.81
CA ALA A 10 8.37 15.73 31.39
C ALA A 10 7.68 14.44 30.89
N SER A 11 6.37 14.47 30.69
CA SER A 11 5.68 13.38 30.00
C SER A 11 6.09 13.43 28.54
N ILE A 12 6.88 12.46 28.10
CA ILE A 12 7.21 12.26 26.69
C ILE A 12 5.94 11.68 26.06
N ALA A 13 5.16 12.54 25.37
CA ALA A 13 4.05 12.08 24.55
C ALA A 13 4.62 11.20 23.45
N GLN A 14 4.20 9.94 23.37
CA GLN A 14 4.54 9.06 22.26
C GLN A 14 3.94 9.67 20.98
N GLN A 15 4.80 10.14 20.09
CA GLN A 15 4.37 10.62 18.78
C GLN A 15 3.88 9.43 17.96
N LYS A 16 2.68 9.56 17.38
CA LYS A 16 2.18 8.58 16.42
C LYS A 16 3.14 8.52 15.22
N PRO A 17 3.44 7.33 14.68
CA PRO A 17 4.23 7.22 13.45
C PRO A 17 3.65 8.10 12.36
N ALA A 18 4.52 8.73 11.54
CA ALA A 18 4.10 9.56 10.42
C ALA A 18 3.30 8.77 9.37
N SER A 19 3.55 7.45 9.29
CA SER A 19 2.85 6.52 8.42
C SER A 19 2.45 5.30 9.24
N PRO A 20 1.28 5.34 9.90
CA PRO A 20 0.86 4.24 10.78
C PRO A 20 0.58 2.96 9.97
N PRO A 21 0.79 1.79 10.57
CA PRO A 21 0.43 0.52 9.95
C PRO A 21 -1.08 0.38 9.87
N ALA A 22 -1.54 -0.30 8.82
CA ALA A 22 -2.94 -0.63 8.61
C ALA A 22 -3.08 -2.03 8.01
N THR A 23 -4.23 -2.63 8.21
CA THR A 23 -4.57 -3.93 7.67
C THR A 23 -5.94 -3.85 7.01
N ALA A 24 -6.01 -4.20 5.73
CA ALA A 24 -7.27 -4.40 5.04
C ALA A 24 -7.55 -5.90 4.94
N THR A 25 -8.76 -6.30 5.27
CA THR A 25 -9.22 -7.70 5.14
C THR A 25 -10.54 -7.73 4.39
N GLY A 26 -10.74 -8.79 3.63
CA GLY A 26 -11.98 -8.99 2.90
C GLY A 26 -12.04 -10.37 2.28
N LYS A 27 -13.15 -10.65 1.62
CA LYS A 27 -13.37 -11.90 0.93
C LYS A 27 -13.73 -11.61 -0.52
N ILE A 28 -13.01 -12.24 -1.43
CA ILE A 28 -13.27 -12.15 -2.88
C ILE A 28 -13.56 -13.56 -3.38
N GLY A 29 -14.82 -13.80 -3.79
CA GLY A 29 -15.27 -15.16 -4.06
C GLY A 29 -15.11 -16.03 -2.83
N ALA A 30 -14.39 -17.14 -2.93
CA ALA A 30 -14.08 -18.03 -1.81
C ALA A 30 -12.74 -17.70 -1.12
N ALA A 31 -11.95 -16.76 -1.64
CA ALA A 31 -10.63 -16.41 -1.12
C ALA A 31 -10.71 -15.32 -0.04
N ASN A 32 -10.07 -15.56 1.10
CA ASN A 32 -9.82 -14.51 2.07
C ASN A 32 -8.59 -13.73 1.66
N VAL A 33 -8.69 -12.41 1.70
CA VAL A 33 -7.63 -11.48 1.29
C VAL A 33 -7.22 -10.64 2.47
N LYS A 34 -5.91 -10.50 2.68
CA LYS A 34 -5.34 -9.67 3.74
C LYS A 34 -4.21 -8.82 3.15
N ILE A 35 -4.30 -7.51 3.35
CA ILE A 35 -3.27 -6.57 2.90
C ILE A 35 -2.76 -5.81 4.12
N VAL A 36 -1.45 -5.88 4.35
CA VAL A 36 -0.76 -5.16 5.43
C VAL A 36 0.11 -4.09 4.80
N TYR A 37 -0.05 -2.86 5.23
CA TYR A 37 0.64 -1.72 4.65
C TYR A 37 0.81 -0.60 5.68
N SER A 38 1.59 0.41 5.34
CA SER A 38 1.68 1.65 6.11
C SER A 38 1.04 2.78 5.32
N GLN A 39 0.40 3.71 6.04
CA GLN A 39 -0.44 4.76 5.46
C GLN A 39 0.27 6.12 5.50
N PRO A 40 0.99 6.51 4.45
CA PRO A 40 1.52 7.87 4.38
C PRO A 40 0.39 8.87 4.10
N SER A 41 0.58 10.10 4.57
CA SER A 41 -0.33 11.23 4.34
C SER A 41 0.31 12.27 3.42
N ALA A 42 -0.49 12.97 2.65
CA ALA A 42 -0.01 13.95 1.68
C ALA A 42 0.63 15.18 2.38
N ARG A 43 0.03 15.68 3.43
CA ARG A 43 0.52 16.83 4.20
C ARG A 43 0.84 18.05 3.33
N GLY A 44 -0.08 18.40 2.43
CA GLY A 44 0.08 19.52 1.52
C GLY A 44 1.10 19.32 0.39
N ARG A 45 1.66 18.12 0.25
CA ARG A 45 2.63 17.80 -0.80
C ARG A 45 1.94 17.19 -2.02
N LYS A 46 2.52 17.42 -3.19
CA LYS A 46 2.11 16.71 -4.40
C LYS A 46 2.54 15.25 -4.28
N VAL A 47 1.59 14.32 -4.37
CA VAL A 47 1.87 12.89 -4.21
C VAL A 47 2.30 12.26 -5.53
N MET A 48 1.40 12.08 -6.48
CA MET A 48 1.74 11.44 -7.75
C MET A 48 2.53 12.37 -8.65
N GLY A 49 3.70 11.94 -9.06
CA GLY A 49 4.68 12.75 -9.79
C GLY A 49 5.54 13.63 -8.89
N GLY A 50 5.34 13.59 -7.58
CA GLY A 50 6.12 14.31 -6.57
C GLY A 50 6.74 13.33 -5.56
N LEU A 51 6.05 13.09 -4.44
CA LEU A 51 6.50 12.11 -3.43
C LEU A 51 6.67 10.71 -4.01
N VAL A 52 5.78 10.34 -4.92
CA VAL A 52 5.80 9.07 -5.63
C VAL A 52 6.05 9.38 -7.10
N PRO A 53 7.31 9.23 -7.57
CA PRO A 53 7.65 9.54 -8.96
C PRO A 53 6.95 8.62 -9.95
N TYR A 54 6.58 9.17 -11.11
CA TYR A 54 6.08 8.35 -12.22
C TYR A 54 7.20 7.49 -12.82
N GLY A 55 6.87 6.30 -13.25
CA GLY A 55 7.78 5.39 -13.93
C GLY A 55 8.75 4.63 -13.03
N GLU A 56 8.67 4.82 -11.72
CA GLU A 56 9.51 4.13 -10.74
C GLU A 56 8.70 3.17 -9.88
N VAL A 57 9.34 2.09 -9.44
CA VAL A 57 8.71 1.12 -8.54
C VAL A 57 8.47 1.76 -7.18
N TRP A 58 7.22 1.71 -6.74
CA TRP A 58 6.78 2.18 -5.44
C TRP A 58 6.36 0.99 -4.57
N ARG A 59 6.78 1.00 -3.31
CA ARG A 59 6.41 -0.02 -2.33
C ARG A 59 4.92 -0.04 -1.96
N THR A 60 4.13 0.83 -2.58
CA THR A 60 2.67 0.90 -2.41
C THR A 60 2.27 1.16 -0.96
N GLY A 61 2.92 2.14 -0.37
CA GLY A 61 2.76 2.52 1.02
C GLY A 61 3.98 3.28 1.53
N ALA A 62 4.35 3.01 2.76
CA ALA A 62 5.52 3.56 3.41
C ALA A 62 6.21 2.49 4.26
N ASN A 63 7.47 2.74 4.67
CA ASN A 63 8.27 1.84 5.51
C ASN A 63 8.50 0.49 4.83
N GLU A 64 8.09 -0.61 5.44
CA GLU A 64 8.17 -1.93 4.83
C GLU A 64 7.26 -2.02 3.60
N CYS A 65 7.59 -2.92 2.66
CA CYS A 65 6.75 -3.13 1.50
C CYS A 65 5.36 -3.62 1.91
N THR A 66 4.36 -3.22 1.15
CA THR A 66 3.00 -3.72 1.31
C THR A 66 2.95 -5.21 0.96
N THR A 67 2.25 -5.99 1.76
CA THR A 67 2.03 -7.41 1.50
C THR A 67 0.56 -7.70 1.22
N ILE A 68 0.32 -8.66 0.34
CA ILE A 68 -1.00 -9.15 -0.01
C ILE A 68 -1.01 -10.67 0.11
N GLU A 69 -2.01 -11.21 0.81
CA GLU A 69 -2.12 -12.64 1.08
C GLU A 69 -3.48 -13.15 0.65
N PHE A 70 -3.46 -14.28 -0.06
CA PHE A 70 -4.65 -15.01 -0.48
C PHE A 70 -4.58 -16.44 0.08
N ASP A 71 -5.64 -16.90 0.72
CA ASP A 71 -5.71 -18.28 1.26
C ASP A 71 -6.13 -19.31 0.21
N LYS A 72 -6.54 -18.87 -0.97
CA LYS A 72 -6.90 -19.69 -2.13
C LYS A 72 -6.38 -19.11 -3.41
N PRO A 73 -6.20 -19.90 -4.47
CA PRO A 73 -5.81 -19.36 -5.77
C PRO A 73 -6.83 -18.33 -6.27
N VAL A 74 -6.33 -17.28 -6.91
CA VAL A 74 -7.14 -16.21 -7.50
C VAL A 74 -6.65 -15.87 -8.90
N LYS A 75 -7.41 -15.05 -9.59
CA LYS A 75 -6.98 -14.41 -10.84
C LYS A 75 -6.90 -12.90 -10.63
N ILE A 76 -5.78 -12.30 -10.98
CA ILE A 76 -5.60 -10.85 -10.97
C ILE A 76 -5.59 -10.36 -12.42
N GLU A 77 -6.55 -9.53 -12.78
CA GLU A 77 -6.75 -9.06 -14.16
C GLU A 77 -6.70 -10.22 -15.16
N GLY A 78 -7.31 -11.35 -14.79
CA GLY A 78 -7.37 -12.55 -15.61
C GLY A 78 -6.14 -13.46 -15.55
N LYS A 79 -5.09 -13.09 -14.82
CA LYS A 79 -3.88 -13.90 -14.66
C LYS A 79 -3.92 -14.73 -13.37
N ASP A 80 -3.59 -16.01 -13.50
CA ASP A 80 -3.58 -16.93 -12.37
C ASP A 80 -2.52 -16.59 -11.33
N LEU A 81 -2.89 -16.69 -10.07
CA LEU A 81 -2.00 -16.53 -8.92
C LEU A 81 -2.31 -17.60 -7.89
N ALA A 82 -1.29 -18.36 -7.49
CA ALA A 82 -1.43 -19.36 -6.44
C ALA A 82 -1.73 -18.72 -5.08
N ALA A 83 -2.35 -19.46 -4.18
CA ALA A 83 -2.49 -19.05 -2.80
C ALA A 83 -1.12 -18.77 -2.19
N GLY A 84 -1.03 -17.75 -1.34
CA GLY A 84 0.21 -17.39 -0.68
C GLY A 84 0.26 -15.92 -0.28
N LYS A 85 1.39 -15.55 0.28
CA LYS A 85 1.70 -14.18 0.69
C LYS A 85 2.74 -13.59 -0.27
N TYR A 86 2.46 -12.40 -0.76
CA TYR A 86 3.29 -11.72 -1.75
C TYR A 86 3.55 -10.27 -1.34
N ALA A 87 4.59 -9.68 -1.89
CA ALA A 87 4.78 -8.24 -1.85
C ALA A 87 3.98 -7.59 -2.99
N LEU A 88 3.37 -6.45 -2.69
CA LEU A 88 2.62 -5.64 -3.66
C LEU A 88 3.43 -4.38 -3.96
N PHE A 89 3.91 -4.28 -5.19
CA PHE A 89 4.53 -3.07 -5.72
C PHE A 89 3.68 -2.49 -6.85
N THR A 90 3.88 -1.22 -7.13
CA THR A 90 3.24 -0.55 -8.27
C THR A 90 4.27 0.34 -8.96
N ILE A 91 4.05 0.56 -10.24
CA ILE A 91 4.76 1.60 -11.00
C ILE A 91 3.70 2.61 -11.44
N PRO A 92 3.57 3.73 -10.72
CA PRO A 92 2.62 4.77 -11.09
C PRO A 92 2.97 5.44 -12.41
N GLY A 93 1.97 5.83 -13.15
CA GLY A 93 2.09 6.62 -14.37
C GLY A 93 0.90 7.55 -14.52
N GLU A 94 0.99 8.54 -15.39
CA GLU A 94 -0.10 9.49 -15.60
C GLU A 94 -1.33 8.82 -16.23
N ASN A 95 -1.10 7.91 -17.17
CA ASN A 95 -2.16 7.27 -17.96
C ASN A 95 -2.33 5.78 -17.68
N GLU A 96 -1.30 5.15 -17.12
CA GLU A 96 -1.30 3.72 -16.84
C GLU A 96 -0.42 3.43 -15.64
N TRP A 97 -0.88 2.56 -14.77
CA TRP A 97 -0.11 1.98 -13.67
C TRP A 97 0.22 0.53 -13.96
N THR A 98 1.34 0.06 -13.47
CA THR A 98 1.66 -1.37 -13.44
C THR A 98 1.51 -1.87 -12.01
N VAL A 99 0.69 -2.89 -11.82
CA VAL A 99 0.56 -3.60 -10.53
C VAL A 99 1.47 -4.82 -10.56
N ILE A 100 2.29 -4.97 -9.54
CA ILE A 100 3.32 -6.00 -9.47
C ILE A 100 3.08 -6.88 -8.24
N ILE A 101 3.01 -8.18 -8.45
CA ILE A 101 3.02 -9.17 -7.39
C ILE A 101 4.40 -9.82 -7.38
N ASN A 102 5.10 -9.71 -6.25
CA ASN A 102 6.49 -10.13 -6.09
C ASN A 102 6.61 -11.13 -4.94
N LYS A 103 7.48 -12.12 -5.09
CA LYS A 103 7.60 -13.20 -4.10
C LYS A 103 8.42 -12.83 -2.86
N ASP A 104 9.23 -11.78 -2.90
CA ASP A 104 10.04 -11.35 -1.76
C ASP A 104 9.25 -10.44 -0.83
N VAL A 105 8.74 -11.00 0.27
CA VAL A 105 7.89 -10.29 1.24
C VAL A 105 8.67 -9.56 2.34
N LYS A 106 10.00 -9.70 2.38
CA LYS A 106 10.86 -9.12 3.42
C LYS A 106 11.69 -7.97 2.88
N GLN A 107 11.02 -6.90 2.46
CA GLN A 107 11.69 -5.74 1.88
C GLN A 107 11.31 -4.46 2.62
N TRP A 108 12.29 -3.61 2.88
CA TRP A 108 12.09 -2.25 3.33
C TRP A 108 12.14 -1.31 2.12
N GLY A 109 11.05 -0.59 1.85
CA GLY A 109 10.97 0.24 0.67
C GLY A 109 11.02 -0.56 -0.62
N ALA A 110 11.58 0.01 -1.67
CA ALA A 110 11.76 -0.63 -2.97
C ALA A 110 13.25 -0.77 -3.35
N PHE A 111 14.18 -0.54 -2.42
CA PHE A 111 15.62 -0.54 -2.70
C PHE A 111 16.18 -1.89 -3.10
N LYS A 112 15.59 -2.97 -2.61
CA LYS A 112 16.00 -4.35 -2.92
C LYS A 112 15.06 -5.04 -3.90
N TYR A 113 14.15 -4.28 -4.49
CA TYR A 113 13.23 -4.81 -5.48
C TYR A 113 13.99 -5.43 -6.64
N LYS A 114 13.61 -6.65 -7.02
CA LYS A 114 14.16 -7.38 -8.16
C LYS A 114 13.02 -7.84 -9.05
N GLN A 115 13.05 -7.44 -10.30
CA GLN A 115 12.05 -7.84 -11.28
C GLN A 115 12.03 -9.36 -11.50
N GLU A 116 13.15 -10.02 -11.32
CA GLU A 116 13.29 -11.50 -11.38
C GLU A 116 12.38 -12.22 -10.39
N ASP A 117 12.01 -11.57 -9.29
CA ASP A 117 11.14 -12.11 -8.26
C ASP A 117 9.66 -11.78 -8.51
N ASP A 118 9.34 -11.12 -9.62
CA ASP A 118 7.95 -10.85 -9.99
C ASP A 118 7.25 -12.14 -10.39
N VAL A 119 6.09 -12.37 -9.79
CA VAL A 119 5.20 -13.48 -10.11
C VAL A 119 4.28 -13.10 -11.26
N LEU A 120 3.77 -11.85 -11.21
CA LEU A 120 2.97 -11.29 -12.31
C LEU A 120 3.02 -9.76 -12.31
N ARG A 121 2.75 -9.20 -13.47
CA ARG A 121 2.57 -7.76 -13.71
C ARG A 121 1.31 -7.56 -14.52
N VAL A 122 0.51 -6.56 -14.13
CA VAL A 122 -0.70 -6.22 -14.88
C VAL A 122 -0.82 -4.71 -15.02
N PRO A 123 -1.23 -4.21 -16.21
CA PRO A 123 -1.53 -2.80 -16.39
C PRO A 123 -2.94 -2.48 -15.89
N VAL A 124 -3.09 -1.32 -15.27
CA VAL A 124 -4.39 -0.78 -14.88
C VAL A 124 -4.42 0.72 -15.14
N LYS A 125 -5.60 1.27 -15.37
CA LYS A 125 -5.75 2.70 -15.63
C LYS A 125 -6.12 3.44 -14.35
N PRO A 126 -5.41 4.53 -14.01
CA PRO A 126 -5.80 5.37 -12.90
C PRO A 126 -7.06 6.18 -13.23
N SER A 127 -7.78 6.55 -12.21
CA SER A 127 -8.91 7.48 -12.28
C SER A 127 -8.76 8.56 -11.22
N LYS A 128 -9.58 9.60 -11.31
CA LYS A 128 -9.62 10.66 -10.30
C LYS A 128 -10.62 10.32 -9.22
N THR A 129 -10.27 10.62 -7.97
CA THR A 129 -11.20 10.53 -6.84
C THR A 129 -12.20 11.67 -6.90
N SER A 130 -13.39 11.49 -6.31
CA SER A 130 -14.42 12.54 -6.23
C SER A 130 -14.02 13.66 -5.26
N ALA A 131 -13.17 13.36 -4.28
CA ALA A 131 -12.65 14.30 -3.31
C ALA A 131 -11.22 13.91 -2.93
N PRO A 132 -10.37 14.85 -2.48
CA PRO A 132 -9.01 14.55 -2.07
C PRO A 132 -8.97 13.52 -0.93
N VAL A 133 -8.06 12.56 -1.04
CA VAL A 133 -7.79 11.52 -0.03
C VAL A 133 -6.44 11.84 0.61
N GLU A 134 -6.46 12.38 1.81
CA GLU A 134 -5.26 12.83 2.53
C GLU A 134 -4.31 11.69 2.86
N THR A 135 -4.84 10.57 3.32
CA THR A 135 -4.06 9.41 3.77
C THR A 135 -4.24 8.25 2.80
N PHE A 136 -3.12 7.68 2.35
CA PHE A 136 -3.12 6.50 1.48
C PHE A 136 -4.00 5.39 2.04
N ASN A 137 -4.86 4.85 1.21
CA ASN A 137 -5.86 3.87 1.63
C ASN A 137 -5.97 2.72 0.62
N ILE A 138 -6.00 1.49 1.14
CA ILE A 138 -6.27 0.28 0.36
C ILE A 138 -7.58 -0.31 0.86
N VAL A 139 -8.50 -0.55 -0.05
CA VAL A 139 -9.81 -1.14 0.22
C VAL A 139 -9.98 -2.40 -0.60
N ILE A 140 -10.46 -3.47 0.03
CA ILE A 140 -10.82 -4.71 -0.65
C ILE A 140 -12.30 -4.65 -0.94
N GLY A 141 -12.65 -4.58 -2.23
CA GLY A 141 -14.02 -4.63 -2.71
C GLY A 141 -14.53 -6.04 -2.90
N LYS A 142 -15.68 -6.18 -3.53
CA LYS A 142 -16.31 -7.49 -3.81
C LYS A 142 -15.50 -8.31 -4.81
N ASP A 143 -14.91 -7.64 -5.81
CA ASP A 143 -14.18 -8.23 -6.92
C ASP A 143 -12.95 -7.43 -7.35
N ASP A 144 -12.48 -6.55 -6.47
CA ASP A 144 -11.31 -5.72 -6.75
C ASP A 144 -10.55 -5.33 -5.48
N VAL A 145 -9.36 -4.79 -5.69
CA VAL A 145 -8.57 -4.10 -4.67
C VAL A 145 -8.38 -2.67 -5.17
N GLN A 146 -8.70 -1.70 -4.32
CA GLN A 146 -8.69 -0.27 -4.64
C GLN A 146 -7.62 0.45 -3.84
N LEU A 147 -6.81 1.24 -4.51
CA LEU A 147 -5.80 2.11 -3.92
C LEU A 147 -6.20 3.55 -4.17
N LYS A 148 -6.24 4.36 -3.11
CA LYS A 148 -6.62 5.76 -3.21
C LYS A 148 -5.68 6.64 -2.42
N TRP A 149 -5.19 7.69 -3.05
CA TRP A 149 -4.42 8.71 -2.38
C TRP A 149 -4.44 10.03 -3.17
N GLU A 150 -4.57 11.14 -2.47
CA GLU A 150 -4.73 12.48 -3.04
C GLU A 150 -5.92 12.49 -4.02
N ASN A 151 -5.70 12.75 -5.29
CA ASN A 151 -6.74 12.76 -6.31
C ASN A 151 -6.72 11.52 -7.21
N THR A 152 -5.94 10.51 -6.87
CA THR A 152 -5.73 9.32 -7.70
C THR A 152 -6.36 8.09 -7.07
N ALA A 153 -7.10 7.35 -7.87
CA ALA A 153 -7.62 6.02 -7.55
C ALA A 153 -7.16 5.01 -8.59
N VAL A 154 -6.76 3.84 -8.12
CA VAL A 154 -6.37 2.71 -8.96
C VAL A 154 -7.05 1.47 -8.43
N ALA A 155 -7.59 0.65 -9.30
CA ALA A 155 -8.18 -0.62 -8.92
C ALA A 155 -7.68 -1.74 -9.83
N PHE A 156 -7.43 -2.90 -9.25
CA PHE A 156 -7.20 -4.11 -10.03
C PHE A 156 -8.22 -5.17 -9.67
N LYS A 157 -8.72 -5.87 -10.69
CA LYS A 157 -9.73 -6.91 -10.52
C LYS A 157 -9.12 -8.19 -9.98
N VAL A 158 -9.83 -8.78 -9.04
CA VAL A 158 -9.50 -10.08 -8.45
C VAL A 158 -10.72 -10.98 -8.54
N LYS A 159 -10.50 -12.20 -9.02
CA LYS A 159 -11.53 -13.24 -9.10
C LYS A 159 -11.05 -14.45 -8.31
N GLY A 160 -11.86 -14.81 -7.36
CA GLY A 160 -11.61 -15.99 -6.52
C GLY A 160 -12.34 -17.23 -6.99
#